data_53565fee1db5e14c99ff493d0daad6b4
#
_entry.id   53565fee1db5e14c99ff493d0daad6b4
#
_cell.length_a   1.000
_cell.length_b   1.000
_cell.length_c   1.000
_cell.angle_alpha   90.00
_cell.angle_beta   90.00
_cell.angle_gamma   90.00
#
_symmetry.space_group_name_H-M   'P 1'
#
loop_
_entity.id
_entity.type
_entity.pdbx_description
1 polymer ?
#
loop_
_entity_poly.entity_id
_entity_poly.type
_entity_poly.pdbx_seq_one_letter_code
_entity_poly.pdbx_strand_id
1 'polypeptide(L)'
;NNVSYSRGLNGKKPNPKHIEKILKDLSMWDKKDLRLRQLSGGMKRRVLIAKALSHEPSILFLDEPTAGVDVELRRDMWKVVEDLRKTGVTIILTTHYIEEAEAIADRVGVINQGEIIVVDETKELLKKMGHKKLQVDLQKELFEIPSSLSKYNLELGKDNMSVNYTYNVRAKSTGITNLLQDIKDAGLKLQDLKTEQTTLEKIFVALVKENNEV
;
A
#
# COMPACT_ATOMS: atom_id res chain seq x y z
N ASN A 1 21.07 -3.36 28.76
CA ASN A 1 20.38 -3.19 27.47
C ASN A 1 18.88 -3.45 27.65
N ASN A 2 18.04 -2.44 27.35
CA ASN A 2 16.58 -2.51 27.53
C ASN A 2 15.94 -3.65 26.72
N VAL A 3 16.50 -4.00 25.58
CA VAL A 3 15.98 -5.08 24.70
C VAL A 3 16.21 -6.46 25.34
N SER A 4 17.40 -6.69 25.91
CA SER A 4 17.68 -7.94 26.65
C SER A 4 16.81 -8.09 27.90
N TYR A 5 16.54 -6.98 28.59
CA TYR A 5 15.66 -6.97 29.75
C TYR A 5 14.22 -7.34 29.35
N SER A 6 13.72 -6.79 28.23
CA SER A 6 12.40 -7.14 27.68
C SER A 6 12.26 -8.62 27.37
N ARG A 7 13.32 -9.27 26.84
CA ARG A 7 13.34 -10.72 26.62
C ARG A 7 13.15 -11.52 27.91
N GLY A 8 13.85 -11.11 28.99
CA GLY A 8 13.74 -11.73 30.31
C GLY A 8 12.33 -11.60 30.91
N LEU A 9 11.72 -10.41 30.78
CA LEU A 9 10.33 -10.19 31.25
C LEU A 9 9.30 -11.09 30.54
N ASN A 10 9.57 -11.51 29.31
CA ASN A 10 8.74 -12.46 28.57
C ASN A 10 9.16 -13.93 28.80
N GLY A 11 9.89 -14.23 29.88
CA GLY A 11 10.23 -15.59 30.29
C GLY A 11 11.26 -16.30 29.39
N LYS A 12 11.93 -15.60 28.49
CA LYS A 12 12.90 -16.19 27.57
C LYS A 12 14.33 -16.12 28.16
N LYS A 13 15.08 -17.20 28.02
CA LYS A 13 16.51 -17.24 28.41
C LYS A 13 17.31 -16.18 27.66
N PRO A 14 18.40 -15.63 28.25
CA PRO A 14 19.29 -14.71 27.58
C PRO A 14 19.80 -15.28 26.24
N ASN A 15 19.72 -14.48 25.17
CA ASN A 15 20.27 -14.80 23.86
C ASN A 15 20.96 -13.59 23.25
N PRO A 16 22.22 -13.30 23.60
CA PRO A 16 22.96 -12.14 23.10
C PRO A 16 23.06 -12.09 21.58
N LYS A 17 23.23 -13.25 20.93
CA LYS A 17 23.34 -13.32 19.45
C LYS A 17 22.05 -12.91 18.77
N HIS A 18 20.89 -13.31 19.31
CA HIS A 18 19.59 -12.90 18.78
C HIS A 18 19.36 -11.39 18.96
N ILE A 19 19.69 -10.85 20.15
CA ILE A 19 19.57 -9.41 20.40
C ILE A 19 20.50 -8.59 19.49
N GLU A 20 21.73 -9.06 19.27
CA GLU A 20 22.66 -8.44 18.34
C GLU A 20 22.10 -8.41 16.93
N LYS A 21 21.57 -9.55 16.46
CA LYS A 21 20.93 -9.64 15.14
C LYS A 21 19.79 -8.61 15.00
N ILE A 22 18.84 -8.59 15.92
CA ILE A 22 17.72 -7.63 15.91
C ILE A 22 18.21 -6.20 15.85
N LEU A 23 19.18 -5.84 16.67
CA LEU A 23 19.70 -4.48 16.71
C LEU A 23 20.45 -4.09 15.43
N LYS A 24 21.12 -5.05 14.78
CA LYS A 24 21.74 -4.84 13.46
C LYS A 24 20.69 -4.66 12.37
N ASP A 25 19.69 -5.54 12.32
CA ASP A 25 18.60 -5.50 11.35
C ASP A 25 17.83 -4.16 11.43
N LEU A 26 17.70 -3.60 12.64
CA LEU A 26 17.08 -2.29 12.89
C LEU A 26 18.06 -1.11 12.80
N SER A 27 19.31 -1.30 12.37
CA SER A 27 20.37 -0.26 12.32
C SER A 27 20.57 0.46 13.67
N MET A 28 20.47 -0.30 14.77
CA MET A 28 20.58 0.22 16.15
C MET A 28 21.79 -0.34 16.93
N TRP A 29 22.58 -1.23 16.32
CA TRP A 29 23.69 -1.88 17.00
C TRP A 29 24.74 -0.90 17.50
N ASP A 30 25.13 0.08 16.68
CA ASP A 30 26.12 1.12 17.04
C ASP A 30 25.61 2.09 18.12
N LYS A 31 24.32 2.07 18.41
CA LYS A 31 23.66 2.89 19.40
C LYS A 31 23.21 2.13 20.64
N LYS A 32 23.62 0.83 20.76
CA LYS A 32 23.18 -0.09 21.82
C LYS A 32 23.46 0.38 23.25
N ASP A 33 24.48 1.22 23.42
CA ASP A 33 24.94 1.73 24.73
C ASP A 33 24.40 3.11 25.06
N LEU A 34 23.70 3.77 24.12
CA LEU A 34 23.06 5.06 24.35
C LEU A 34 21.86 4.91 25.29
N ARG A 35 21.66 5.96 26.12
CA ARG A 35 20.46 6.06 26.96
C ARG A 35 19.25 6.44 26.09
N LEU A 36 18.04 5.96 26.44
CA LEU A 36 16.81 6.25 25.68
C LEU A 36 16.57 7.74 25.45
N ARG A 37 16.93 8.60 26.41
CA ARG A 37 16.79 10.06 26.30
C ARG A 37 17.65 10.68 25.20
N GLN A 38 18.72 10.01 24.79
CA GLN A 38 19.66 10.47 23.76
C GLN A 38 19.24 10.03 22.35
N LEU A 39 18.19 9.21 22.24
CA LEU A 39 17.69 8.69 20.97
C LEU A 39 16.64 9.64 20.38
N SER A 40 16.67 9.80 19.05
CA SER A 40 15.61 10.46 18.31
C SER A 40 14.27 9.71 18.41
N GLY A 41 13.17 10.34 17.98
CA GLY A 41 11.85 9.72 17.97
C GLY A 41 11.83 8.41 17.17
N GLY A 42 12.38 8.42 15.96
CA GLY A 42 12.50 7.24 15.11
C GLY A 42 13.39 6.15 15.72
N MET A 43 14.53 6.51 16.34
CA MET A 43 15.38 5.55 17.05
C MET A 43 14.67 4.93 18.25
N LYS A 44 13.88 5.69 19.01
CA LYS A 44 13.06 5.16 20.11
C LYS A 44 12.04 4.13 19.58
N ARG A 45 11.43 4.41 18.43
CA ARG A 45 10.46 3.50 17.80
C ARG A 45 11.13 2.19 17.36
N ARG A 46 12.33 2.26 16.77
CA ARG A 46 13.13 1.05 16.45
C ARG A 46 13.45 0.23 17.71
N VAL A 47 13.75 0.89 18.82
CA VAL A 47 13.97 0.18 20.12
C VAL A 47 12.70 -0.51 20.60
N LEU A 48 11.52 0.10 20.44
CA LEU A 48 10.24 -0.55 20.79
C LEU A 48 10.01 -1.80 19.95
N ILE A 49 10.26 -1.75 18.64
CA ILE A 49 10.20 -2.90 17.75
C ILE A 49 11.23 -3.97 18.17
N ALA A 50 12.48 -3.57 18.47
CA ALA A 50 13.49 -4.50 18.98
C ALA A 50 13.05 -5.20 20.26
N LYS A 51 12.38 -4.50 21.16
CA LYS A 51 11.82 -5.08 22.39
C LYS A 51 10.71 -6.08 22.09
N ALA A 52 9.81 -5.76 21.18
CA ALA A 52 8.73 -6.65 20.75
C ALA A 52 9.27 -7.93 20.09
N LEU A 53 10.37 -7.84 19.35
CA LEU A 53 11.02 -8.98 18.69
C LEU A 53 11.91 -9.80 19.62
N SER A 54 12.34 -9.24 20.75
CA SER A 54 13.37 -9.83 21.61
C SER A 54 13.00 -11.20 22.16
N HIS A 55 11.75 -11.54 22.27
CA HIS A 55 11.23 -12.81 22.81
C HIS A 55 10.78 -13.79 21.72
N GLU A 56 11.07 -13.50 20.43
CA GLU A 56 10.74 -14.37 19.28
C GLU A 56 9.23 -14.66 19.20
N PRO A 57 8.38 -13.63 19.04
CA PRO A 57 6.93 -13.83 18.97
C PRO A 57 6.55 -14.52 17.67
N SER A 58 5.50 -15.35 17.70
CA SER A 58 4.85 -15.88 16.49
C SER A 58 3.90 -14.88 15.85
N ILE A 59 3.37 -13.94 16.65
CA ILE A 59 2.48 -12.86 16.21
C ILE A 59 3.03 -11.53 16.72
N LEU A 60 3.16 -10.56 15.83
CA LEU A 60 3.64 -9.21 16.15
C LEU A 60 2.56 -8.19 15.81
N PHE A 61 2.17 -7.38 16.78
CA PHE A 61 1.27 -6.25 16.59
C PHE A 61 2.08 -4.96 16.49
N LEU A 62 1.83 -4.19 15.43
CA LEU A 62 2.45 -2.90 15.18
C LEU A 62 1.36 -1.85 14.97
N ASP A 63 1.24 -0.94 15.91
CA ASP A 63 0.29 0.16 15.82
C ASP A 63 0.97 1.40 15.25
N GLU A 64 0.50 1.83 14.06
CA GLU A 64 1.02 2.99 13.32
C GLU A 64 2.57 3.03 13.27
N PRO A 65 3.25 1.95 12.82
CA PRO A 65 4.71 1.83 12.99
C PRO A 65 5.51 2.92 12.30
N THR A 66 4.98 3.55 11.26
CA THR A 66 5.63 4.56 10.43
C THR A 66 5.12 5.99 10.64
N ALA A 67 4.16 6.19 11.55
CA ALA A 67 3.61 7.52 11.81
C ALA A 67 4.68 8.48 12.34
N GLY A 68 4.80 9.66 11.70
CA GLY A 68 5.78 10.68 12.07
C GLY A 68 7.24 10.33 11.80
N VAL A 69 7.48 9.35 10.92
CA VAL A 69 8.82 8.90 10.52
C VAL A 69 9.15 9.46 9.13
N ASP A 70 10.40 9.87 8.91
CA ASP A 70 10.88 10.32 7.61
C ASP A 70 10.87 9.17 6.57
N VAL A 71 10.96 9.53 5.29
CA VAL A 71 10.82 8.59 4.17
C VAL A 71 11.88 7.49 4.17
N GLU A 72 13.14 7.84 4.49
CA GLU A 72 14.25 6.89 4.50
C GLU A 72 14.07 5.85 5.62
N LEU A 73 13.78 6.34 6.82
CA LEU A 73 13.52 5.50 7.99
C LEU A 73 12.29 4.60 7.80
N ARG A 74 11.24 5.11 7.13
CA ARG A 74 10.06 4.34 6.77
C ARG A 74 10.41 3.15 5.88
N ARG A 75 11.23 3.37 4.84
CA ARG A 75 11.70 2.30 3.94
C ARG A 75 12.48 1.22 4.69
N ASP A 76 13.38 1.62 5.58
CA ASP A 76 14.16 0.69 6.41
C ASP A 76 13.26 -0.16 7.31
N MET A 77 12.24 0.44 7.91
CA MET A 77 11.28 -0.27 8.75
C MET A 77 10.48 -1.31 7.96
N TRP A 78 10.03 -0.97 6.76
CA TRP A 78 9.29 -1.91 5.92
C TRP A 78 10.15 -3.07 5.45
N LYS A 79 11.42 -2.84 5.19
CA LYS A 79 12.37 -3.91 4.90
C LYS A 79 12.49 -4.89 6.07
N VAL A 80 12.57 -4.39 7.30
CA VAL A 80 12.59 -5.25 8.50
C VAL A 80 11.29 -6.04 8.65
N VAL A 81 10.14 -5.40 8.43
CA VAL A 81 8.82 -6.07 8.47
C VAL A 81 8.74 -7.19 7.43
N GLU A 82 9.20 -6.93 6.21
CA GLU A 82 9.24 -7.92 5.13
C GLU A 82 10.15 -9.11 5.47
N ASP A 83 11.34 -8.84 6.00
CA ASP A 83 12.28 -9.89 6.38
C ASP A 83 11.74 -10.75 7.54
N LEU A 84 11.05 -10.12 8.52
CA LEU A 84 10.35 -10.86 9.58
C LEU A 84 9.23 -11.74 9.03
N ARG A 85 8.44 -11.24 8.07
CA ARG A 85 7.41 -12.03 7.40
C ARG A 85 7.99 -13.27 6.75
N LYS A 86 9.14 -13.16 6.08
CA LYS A 86 9.86 -14.30 5.46
C LYS A 86 10.30 -15.35 6.48
N THR A 87 10.48 -14.99 7.75
CA THR A 87 10.79 -15.95 8.82
C THR A 87 9.57 -16.66 9.41
N GLY A 88 8.35 -16.37 8.90
CA GLY A 88 7.10 -17.00 9.33
C GLY A 88 6.40 -16.31 10.50
N VAL A 89 6.83 -15.10 10.88
CA VAL A 89 6.12 -14.29 11.89
C VAL A 89 4.85 -13.71 11.26
N THR A 90 3.72 -13.91 11.93
CA THR A 90 2.47 -13.23 11.55
C THR A 90 2.50 -11.79 12.05
N ILE A 91 2.33 -10.83 11.15
CA ILE A 91 2.36 -9.42 11.49
C ILE A 91 0.97 -8.81 11.29
N ILE A 92 0.45 -8.21 12.34
CA ILE A 92 -0.79 -7.42 12.31
C ILE A 92 -0.38 -5.97 12.54
N LEU A 93 -0.66 -5.12 11.56
CA LEU A 93 -0.31 -3.71 11.66
C LEU A 93 -1.54 -2.83 11.39
N THR A 94 -1.59 -1.69 12.05
CA THR A 94 -2.51 -0.61 11.71
C THR A 94 -1.75 0.48 10.99
N THR A 95 -2.37 1.09 10.00
CA THR A 95 -1.82 2.27 9.32
C THR A 95 -2.96 3.09 8.71
N HIS A 96 -2.76 4.40 8.63
CA HIS A 96 -3.61 5.30 7.84
C HIS A 96 -2.98 5.61 6.46
N TYR A 97 -1.79 5.10 6.19
CA TYR A 97 -1.14 5.19 4.88
C TYR A 97 -1.54 4.00 4.03
N ILE A 98 -2.58 4.18 3.22
CA ILE A 98 -3.20 3.09 2.42
C ILE A 98 -2.20 2.48 1.44
N GLU A 99 -1.30 3.30 0.88
CA GLU A 99 -0.23 2.87 -0.02
C GLU A 99 0.73 1.87 0.63
N GLU A 100 1.00 2.03 1.94
CA GLU A 100 1.82 1.08 2.69
C GLU A 100 1.12 -0.28 2.81
N ALA A 101 -0.17 -0.27 3.15
CA ALA A 101 -0.96 -1.50 3.21
C ALA A 101 -1.01 -2.20 1.85
N GLU A 102 -1.18 -1.44 0.76
CA GLU A 102 -1.17 -1.98 -0.61
C GLU A 102 0.16 -2.64 -0.97
N ALA A 103 1.28 -2.02 -0.56
CA ALA A 103 2.63 -2.49 -0.90
C ALA A 103 3.06 -3.76 -0.15
N ILE A 104 2.64 -3.91 1.12
CA ILE A 104 3.24 -4.92 2.01
C ILE A 104 2.26 -5.95 2.58
N ALA A 105 0.96 -5.64 2.66
CA ALA A 105 0.00 -6.53 3.29
C ALA A 105 -0.46 -7.65 2.35
N ASP A 106 -0.50 -8.89 2.84
CA ASP A 106 -1.12 -10.01 2.13
C ASP A 106 -2.65 -9.88 2.19
N ARG A 107 -3.18 -9.42 3.33
CA ARG A 107 -4.61 -9.21 3.59
C ARG A 107 -4.82 -7.83 4.19
N VAL A 108 -5.92 -7.20 3.83
CA VAL A 108 -6.32 -5.88 4.33
C VAL A 108 -7.69 -5.98 5.00
N GLY A 109 -7.81 -5.41 6.19
CA GLY A 109 -9.08 -5.15 6.86
C GLY A 109 -9.37 -3.65 6.84
N VAL A 110 -10.54 -3.26 6.39
CA VAL A 110 -11.01 -1.86 6.41
C VAL A 110 -11.90 -1.67 7.61
N ILE A 111 -11.55 -0.69 8.45
CA ILE A 111 -12.33 -0.32 9.63
C ILE A 111 -12.94 1.07 9.41
N ASN A 112 -14.23 1.21 9.64
CA ASN A 112 -14.95 2.48 9.64
C ASN A 112 -15.89 2.55 10.84
N GLN A 113 -15.89 3.65 11.57
CA GLN A 113 -16.74 3.88 12.76
C GLN A 113 -16.71 2.74 13.81
N GLY A 114 -15.56 2.05 13.94
CA GLY A 114 -15.39 0.95 14.89
C GLY A 114 -15.83 -0.44 14.38
N GLU A 115 -16.34 -0.52 13.15
CA GLU A 115 -16.75 -1.76 12.52
C GLU A 115 -15.80 -2.18 11.41
N ILE A 116 -15.62 -3.49 11.25
CA ILE A 116 -14.85 -4.05 10.12
C ILE A 116 -15.79 -4.20 8.93
N ILE A 117 -15.57 -3.36 7.90
CA ILE A 117 -16.41 -3.35 6.68
C ILE A 117 -16.04 -4.52 5.75
N VAL A 118 -14.74 -4.78 5.60
CA VAL A 118 -14.22 -5.83 4.72
C VAL A 118 -12.91 -6.38 5.26
N VAL A 119 -12.68 -7.67 5.06
CA VAL A 119 -11.37 -8.32 5.21
C VAL A 119 -11.15 -9.22 4.01
N ASP A 120 -10.14 -8.92 3.20
CA ASP A 120 -9.86 -9.72 2.01
C ASP A 120 -8.35 -9.75 1.70
N GLU A 121 -7.93 -10.63 0.81
CA GLU A 121 -6.57 -10.56 0.25
C GLU A 121 -6.41 -9.26 -0.55
N THR A 122 -5.28 -8.59 -0.36
CA THR A 122 -4.99 -7.31 -1.03
C THR A 122 -5.15 -7.41 -2.55
N LYS A 123 -4.61 -8.50 -3.14
CA LYS A 123 -4.71 -8.75 -4.58
C LYS A 123 -6.14 -8.99 -5.04
N GLU A 124 -6.93 -9.72 -4.25
CA GLU A 124 -8.33 -10.00 -4.61
C GLU A 124 -9.20 -8.75 -4.45
N LEU A 125 -8.95 -7.94 -3.42
CA LEU A 125 -9.65 -6.67 -3.23
C LEU A 125 -9.39 -5.71 -4.40
N LEU A 126 -8.13 -5.57 -4.80
CA LEU A 126 -7.73 -4.80 -5.98
C LEU A 126 -8.36 -5.33 -7.28
N LYS A 127 -8.53 -6.64 -7.42
CA LYS A 127 -9.19 -7.25 -8.58
C LYS A 127 -10.71 -7.09 -8.53
N LYS A 128 -11.35 -7.32 -7.37
CA LYS A 128 -12.82 -7.29 -7.24
C LYS A 128 -13.41 -5.92 -7.51
N MET A 129 -12.74 -4.88 -7.05
CA MET A 129 -13.17 -3.49 -7.15
C MET A 129 -12.35 -2.70 -8.18
N GLY A 130 -11.33 -3.35 -8.78
CA GLY A 130 -10.38 -2.69 -9.67
C GLY A 130 -10.92 -2.57 -11.09
N HIS A 131 -11.31 -1.36 -11.46
CA HIS A 131 -11.38 -0.95 -12.85
C HIS A 131 -10.02 -0.37 -13.23
N LYS A 132 -9.51 -0.72 -14.42
CA LYS A 132 -8.37 -0.02 -15.01
C LYS A 132 -8.89 1.12 -15.86
N LYS A 133 -8.19 2.25 -15.81
CA LYS A 133 -8.45 3.39 -16.65
C LYS A 133 -7.33 3.51 -17.68
N LEU A 134 -7.69 3.47 -18.95
CA LEU A 134 -6.80 3.82 -20.04
C LEU A 134 -7.02 5.29 -20.37
N GLN A 135 -6.02 6.12 -20.15
CA GLN A 135 -5.98 7.47 -20.65
C GLN A 135 -5.28 7.48 -21.99
N VAL A 136 -5.94 8.04 -22.97
CA VAL A 136 -5.44 8.23 -24.33
C VAL A 136 -5.23 9.71 -24.53
N ASP A 137 -3.97 10.14 -24.54
CA ASP A 137 -3.60 11.52 -24.79
C ASP A 137 -3.65 11.81 -26.30
N LEU A 138 -4.23 12.94 -26.70
CA LEU A 138 -4.46 13.35 -28.07
C LEU A 138 -3.52 14.47 -28.47
N GLN A 139 -3.18 14.55 -29.76
CA GLN A 139 -2.34 15.62 -30.30
C GLN A 139 -3.08 16.97 -30.46
N LYS A 140 -4.42 16.96 -30.41
CA LYS A 140 -5.28 18.14 -30.52
C LYS A 140 -6.39 18.07 -29.50
N GLU A 141 -6.86 19.22 -29.08
CA GLU A 141 -8.01 19.34 -28.20
C GLU A 141 -9.26 18.71 -28.82
N LEU A 142 -10.01 18.03 -27.97
CA LEU A 142 -11.28 17.41 -28.30
C LEU A 142 -12.38 17.99 -27.38
N PHE A 143 -13.30 18.73 -27.95
CA PHE A 143 -14.38 19.37 -27.18
C PHE A 143 -15.60 18.48 -26.98
N GLU A 144 -15.77 17.50 -27.87
CA GLU A 144 -16.89 16.56 -27.81
C GLU A 144 -16.43 15.18 -28.31
N ILE A 145 -16.88 14.12 -27.65
CA ILE A 145 -16.56 12.76 -28.03
C ILE A 145 -17.37 12.39 -29.29
N PRO A 146 -16.73 11.99 -30.40
CA PRO A 146 -17.43 11.59 -31.60
C PRO A 146 -18.47 10.50 -31.36
N SER A 147 -19.64 10.60 -31.98
CA SER A 147 -20.73 9.64 -31.85
C SER A 147 -20.33 8.22 -32.20
N SER A 148 -19.36 8.04 -33.11
CA SER A 148 -18.78 6.74 -33.46
C SER A 148 -18.11 6.01 -32.28
N LEU A 149 -17.70 6.77 -31.24
CA LEU A 149 -17.02 6.24 -30.05
C LEU A 149 -17.97 6.09 -28.85
N SER A 150 -19.25 6.44 -28.97
CA SER A 150 -20.24 6.39 -27.88
C SER A 150 -20.39 5.02 -27.21
N LYS A 151 -20.11 3.93 -27.94
CA LYS A 151 -20.17 2.54 -27.44
C LYS A 151 -19.14 2.24 -26.36
N TYR A 152 -18.13 3.10 -26.17
CA TYR A 152 -17.04 2.87 -25.21
C TYR A 152 -17.22 3.61 -23.87
N ASN A 153 -18.30 4.39 -23.70
CA ASN A 153 -18.52 5.21 -22.51
C ASN A 153 -17.25 6.00 -22.09
N LEU A 154 -16.67 6.73 -23.06
CA LEU A 154 -15.49 7.53 -22.83
C LEU A 154 -15.81 8.79 -22.02
N GLU A 155 -14.85 9.22 -21.22
CA GLU A 155 -14.89 10.51 -20.52
C GLU A 155 -13.80 11.43 -21.06
N LEU A 156 -14.12 12.69 -21.32
CA LEU A 156 -13.11 13.70 -21.65
C LEU A 156 -12.25 14.00 -20.43
N GLY A 157 -10.95 14.15 -20.66
CA GLY A 157 -10.03 14.69 -19.66
C GLY A 157 -10.34 16.16 -19.35
N LYS A 158 -9.91 16.63 -18.19
CA LYS A 158 -10.14 18.02 -17.74
C LYS A 158 -9.51 19.08 -18.65
N ASP A 159 -8.48 18.71 -19.36
CA ASP A 159 -7.69 19.55 -20.30
C ASP A 159 -8.18 19.47 -21.75
N ASN A 160 -9.22 18.68 -22.04
CA ASN A 160 -9.70 18.36 -23.36
C ASN A 160 -8.65 17.76 -24.32
N MET A 161 -7.50 17.36 -23.78
CA MET A 161 -6.38 16.77 -24.51
C MET A 161 -6.32 15.25 -24.36
N SER A 162 -7.26 14.65 -23.62
CA SER A 162 -7.27 13.22 -23.39
C SER A 162 -8.68 12.66 -23.31
N VAL A 163 -8.80 11.37 -23.63
CA VAL A 163 -10.01 10.58 -23.38
C VAL A 163 -9.68 9.40 -22.46
N ASN A 164 -10.59 9.13 -21.56
CA ASN A 164 -10.46 8.11 -20.53
C ASN A 164 -11.44 6.97 -20.80
N TYR A 165 -10.92 5.77 -20.85
CA TYR A 165 -11.67 4.53 -21.01
C TYR A 165 -11.54 3.68 -19.76
N THR A 166 -12.65 3.42 -19.08
CA THR A 166 -12.69 2.52 -17.92
C THR A 166 -13.07 1.11 -18.37
N TYR A 167 -12.23 0.12 -18.05
CA TYR A 167 -12.46 -1.27 -18.41
C TYR A 167 -12.25 -2.22 -17.23
N ASN A 168 -12.99 -3.32 -17.28
CA ASN A 168 -12.85 -4.38 -16.28
C ASN A 168 -11.70 -5.31 -16.65
N VAL A 169 -10.74 -5.48 -15.75
CA VAL A 169 -9.57 -6.37 -15.94
C VAL A 169 -9.98 -7.85 -16.08
N ARG A 170 -11.17 -8.23 -15.60
CA ARG A 170 -11.70 -9.60 -15.67
C ARG A 170 -12.44 -9.92 -16.96
N ALA A 171 -12.72 -8.92 -17.77
CA ALA A 171 -13.40 -9.18 -19.04
C ALA A 171 -12.53 -10.06 -19.95
N LYS A 172 -13.12 -11.03 -20.65
CA LYS A 172 -12.41 -11.87 -21.62
C LYS A 172 -11.71 -11.05 -22.70
N SER A 173 -12.21 -9.84 -22.97
CA SER A 173 -11.60 -8.85 -23.83
C SER A 173 -11.75 -7.47 -23.18
N THR A 174 -10.67 -6.73 -23.10
CA THR A 174 -10.67 -5.36 -22.55
C THR A 174 -11.23 -4.34 -23.54
N GLY A 175 -11.40 -4.70 -24.79
CA GLY A 175 -11.86 -3.81 -25.86
C GLY A 175 -10.85 -2.74 -26.30
N ILE A 176 -9.67 -2.68 -25.67
CA ILE A 176 -8.67 -1.63 -25.92
C ILE A 176 -8.23 -1.59 -27.39
N THR A 177 -7.96 -2.76 -27.99
CA THR A 177 -7.51 -2.82 -29.39
C THR A 177 -8.54 -2.23 -30.34
N ASN A 178 -9.82 -2.57 -30.16
CA ASN A 178 -10.90 -2.02 -30.97
C ASN A 178 -11.09 -0.53 -30.72
N LEU A 179 -11.00 -0.10 -29.44
CA LEU A 179 -11.06 1.32 -29.09
C LEU A 179 -9.98 2.14 -29.79
N LEU A 180 -8.72 1.69 -29.74
CA LEU A 180 -7.60 2.41 -30.38
C LEU A 180 -7.76 2.46 -31.91
N GLN A 181 -8.29 1.42 -32.54
CA GLN A 181 -8.60 1.43 -33.96
C GLN A 181 -9.71 2.43 -34.26
N ASP A 182 -10.82 2.40 -33.52
CA ASP A 182 -11.94 3.30 -33.73
C ASP A 182 -11.59 4.78 -33.48
N ILE A 183 -10.72 5.06 -32.49
CA ILE A 183 -10.16 6.41 -32.26
C ILE A 183 -9.40 6.90 -33.50
N LYS A 184 -8.58 6.03 -34.09
CA LYS A 184 -7.84 6.35 -35.31
C LYS A 184 -8.78 6.57 -36.49
N ASP A 185 -9.80 5.73 -36.65
CA ASP A 185 -10.79 5.81 -37.73
C ASP A 185 -11.69 7.05 -37.57
N ALA A 186 -11.90 7.54 -36.34
CA ALA A 186 -12.53 8.82 -36.05
C ALA A 186 -11.63 10.05 -36.38
N GLY A 187 -10.42 9.83 -36.90
CA GLY A 187 -9.48 10.89 -37.28
C GLY A 187 -8.73 11.52 -36.11
N LEU A 188 -8.83 10.95 -34.91
CA LEU A 188 -8.13 11.44 -33.71
C LEU A 188 -6.69 10.90 -33.70
N LYS A 189 -5.73 11.81 -33.57
CA LYS A 189 -4.31 11.43 -33.51
C LYS A 189 -3.87 11.26 -32.06
N LEU A 190 -3.36 10.08 -31.78
CA LEU A 190 -2.82 9.71 -30.49
C LEU A 190 -1.46 10.39 -30.26
N GLN A 191 -1.20 10.81 -29.02
CA GLN A 191 0.08 11.31 -28.57
C GLN A 191 0.74 10.32 -27.61
N ASP A 192 0.03 9.87 -26.56
CA ASP A 192 0.54 8.95 -25.55
C ASP A 192 -0.59 8.08 -25.00
N LEU A 193 -0.22 6.98 -24.34
CA LEU A 193 -1.13 6.05 -23.68
C LEU A 193 -0.66 5.80 -22.25
N LYS A 194 -1.54 6.04 -21.29
CA LYS A 194 -1.27 5.79 -19.87
C LYS A 194 -2.34 4.87 -19.31
N THR A 195 -1.93 3.89 -18.53
CA THR A 195 -2.86 3.05 -17.78
C THR A 195 -2.76 3.36 -16.29
N GLU A 196 -3.88 3.74 -15.70
CA GLU A 196 -4.00 3.86 -14.25
C GLU A 196 -4.67 2.60 -13.70
N GLN A 197 -4.08 2.06 -12.64
CA GLN A 197 -4.67 0.96 -11.89
C GLN A 197 -5.45 1.54 -10.70
N THR A 198 -6.58 0.94 -10.36
CA THR A 198 -7.29 1.30 -9.13
C THR A 198 -6.39 1.00 -7.93
N THR A 199 -6.23 1.98 -7.06
CA THR A 199 -5.49 1.84 -5.81
C THR A 199 -6.43 1.43 -4.67
N LEU A 200 -5.88 0.86 -3.60
CA LEU A 200 -6.64 0.59 -2.37
C LEU A 200 -7.30 1.86 -1.81
N GLU A 201 -6.69 3.03 -2.01
CA GLU A 201 -7.27 4.31 -1.59
C GLU A 201 -8.61 4.59 -2.28
N LYS A 202 -8.68 4.42 -3.61
CA LYS A 202 -9.93 4.59 -4.36
C LYS A 202 -10.99 3.57 -3.92
N ILE A 203 -10.58 2.35 -3.62
CA ILE A 203 -11.44 1.28 -3.10
C ILE A 203 -11.96 1.64 -1.71
N PHE A 204 -11.08 2.10 -0.81
CA PHE A 204 -11.44 2.54 0.54
C PHE A 204 -12.50 3.64 0.50
N VAL A 205 -12.29 4.68 -0.31
CA VAL A 205 -13.26 5.79 -0.46
C VAL A 205 -14.62 5.29 -0.94
N ALA A 206 -14.66 4.33 -1.87
CA ALA A 206 -15.91 3.75 -2.36
C ALA A 206 -16.63 2.97 -1.26
N LEU A 207 -15.93 2.08 -0.55
CA LEU A 207 -16.49 1.26 0.53
C LEU A 207 -17.05 2.11 1.68
N VAL A 208 -16.33 3.19 2.07
CA VAL A 208 -16.79 4.09 3.14
C VAL A 208 -18.02 4.87 2.73
N LYS A 209 -18.14 5.27 1.46
CA LYS A 209 -19.35 5.95 0.95
C LYS A 209 -20.55 5.02 0.96
N GLU A 210 -20.42 3.82 0.39
CA GLU A 210 -21.48 2.82 0.38
C GLU A 210 -22.00 2.49 1.79
N ASN A 211 -21.09 2.42 2.78
CA ASN A 211 -21.45 2.12 4.17
C ASN A 211 -22.11 3.29 4.92
N ASN A 212 -21.91 4.53 4.46
CA ASN A 212 -22.51 5.73 5.06
C ASN A 212 -23.87 6.09 4.44
N GLU A 213 -24.28 5.45 3.35
CA GLU A 213 -25.57 5.66 2.65
C GLU A 213 -26.65 4.65 3.12
N VAL A 214 -26.30 3.71 3.97
CA VAL A 214 -27.19 2.73 4.61
C VAL A 214 -27.48 3.13 6.06
#